data_2f967bf422852af17725ee73b3636255
#
_entry.id   2f967bf422852af17725ee73b3636255
#
_cell.length_a   1.000
_cell.length_b   1.000
_cell.length_c   1.000
_cell.angle_alpha   90.00
_cell.angle_beta   90.00
_cell.angle_gamma   90.00
#
_symmetry.space_group_name_H-M   'P 1'
#
loop_
_entity.id
_entity.type
_entity.pdbx_description
1 polymer ?
#
loop_
_entity_poly.entity_id
_entity_poly.type
_entity_poly.pdbx_seq_one_letter_code
_entity_poly.pdbx_strand_id
1 'polypeptide(L)'
;MENIPYSQVDLIREVFHYQSRFEGSTMVFKIDFPVTEDPGFPGLVKDLALLAQTGFRVIIVPGAKENIDAVLKHHDIVSAYCPGGASTYDFPIRITTPQAIPYVEMAAFNVASRFMTFLSGSRVDALIGNFVRARGLGIKNGVDAGHTGAVDKIYAASLDRVLNLGMVPILPCIGWSPSGKPYNVQSDEIALAVSTSMKAAKLFVISLRNELRTNSFVLQKNLEKRPDGSLVRLTPQQAETFIEANSEPAGLNEAEIAAWRQYLREIKLGLRASRAGVHRVHIIDGREEGAVLKELFSNLGVGTMIYTDEYDSIRALHSRDLPDILRLMEPFMQKGVLIRRNPEQIQEKKEDYAVLEIDGSIRACGALHDWGEFQGEIAAVATDPQYSDLGLGRRIVGYLVEKARKCQMRRVFVLTTQTQDWFEAIGFKETSVETLPEQRRKIYDESRKSKVFAFELS
;
A
#
# COMPACT_ATOMS: atom_id res chain seq x y z
N MET A 1 16.02 16.88 14.32
CA MET A 1 17.02 15.94 13.75
C MET A 1 17.42 16.46 12.39
N GLU A 2 18.71 16.73 12.14
CA GLU A 2 19.15 17.08 10.80
C GLU A 2 18.94 15.88 9.88
N ASN A 3 18.26 16.10 8.75
CA ASN A 3 18.08 15.10 7.71
C ASN A 3 19.45 14.65 7.18
N ILE A 4 19.82 13.39 7.40
CA ILE A 4 20.98 12.79 6.74
C ILE A 4 20.65 12.70 5.26
N PRO A 5 21.41 13.35 4.35
CA PRO A 5 21.10 13.27 2.93
C PRO A 5 21.17 11.81 2.46
N TYR A 6 20.08 11.33 1.90
CA TYR A 6 19.96 9.99 1.35
C TYR A 6 20.82 9.90 0.09
N SER A 7 21.76 8.96 0.05
CA SER A 7 22.60 8.83 -1.13
C SER A 7 21.84 8.10 -2.26
N GLN A 8 22.17 8.39 -3.51
CA GLN A 8 21.62 7.65 -4.67
C GLN A 8 21.91 6.14 -4.55
N VAL A 9 23.02 5.76 -3.91
CA VAL A 9 23.37 4.36 -3.67
C VAL A 9 22.43 3.69 -2.69
N ASP A 10 21.97 4.41 -1.67
CA ASP A 10 21.01 3.85 -0.69
C ASP A 10 19.65 3.63 -1.32
N LEU A 11 19.19 4.55 -2.19
CA LEU A 11 17.98 4.36 -2.99
C LEU A 11 18.07 3.09 -3.87
N ILE A 12 19.20 2.91 -4.57
CA ILE A 12 19.44 1.73 -5.41
C ILE A 12 19.41 0.44 -4.56
N ARG A 13 20.05 0.44 -3.39
CA ARG A 13 20.04 -0.71 -2.47
C ARG A 13 18.61 -1.02 -2.00
N GLU A 14 17.82 -0.01 -1.70
CA GLU A 14 16.45 -0.18 -1.27
C GLU A 14 15.57 -0.78 -2.36
N VAL A 15 15.70 -0.30 -3.60
CA VAL A 15 15.02 -0.86 -4.78
C VAL A 15 15.35 -2.34 -4.96
N PHE A 16 16.63 -2.72 -4.91
CA PHE A 16 17.03 -4.12 -5.03
C PHE A 16 16.57 -4.98 -3.86
N HIS A 17 16.60 -4.45 -2.65
CA HIS A 17 16.08 -5.16 -1.48
C HIS A 17 14.57 -5.42 -1.61
N TYR A 18 13.81 -4.40 -2.01
CA TYR A 18 12.38 -4.52 -2.26
C TYR A 18 12.10 -5.54 -3.38
N GLN A 19 12.84 -5.45 -4.50
CA GLN A 19 12.71 -6.38 -5.62
C GLN A 19 12.91 -7.83 -5.16
N SER A 20 14.03 -8.12 -4.49
CA SER A 20 14.34 -9.49 -4.03
C SER A 20 13.27 -10.08 -3.11
N ARG A 21 12.57 -9.24 -2.38
CA ARG A 21 11.51 -9.65 -1.46
C ARG A 21 10.19 -9.96 -2.17
N PHE A 22 9.84 -9.20 -3.21
CA PHE A 22 8.59 -9.34 -3.94
C PHE A 22 8.76 -10.00 -5.31
N GLU A 23 9.94 -10.53 -5.63
CA GLU A 23 10.20 -11.32 -6.83
C GLU A 23 9.21 -12.49 -6.91
N GLY A 24 8.61 -12.69 -8.08
CA GLY A 24 7.58 -13.69 -8.30
C GLY A 24 6.20 -13.37 -7.71
N SER A 25 6.04 -12.25 -7.01
CA SER A 25 4.75 -11.82 -6.49
C SER A 25 3.85 -11.31 -7.60
N THR A 26 2.55 -11.63 -7.52
CA THR A 26 1.55 -11.14 -8.47
C THR A 26 1.07 -9.75 -8.06
N MET A 27 1.09 -8.83 -9.01
CA MET A 27 0.55 -7.47 -8.89
C MET A 27 -0.51 -7.25 -9.96
N VAL A 28 -1.67 -6.73 -9.55
CA VAL A 28 -2.80 -6.46 -10.45
C VAL A 28 -2.95 -4.95 -10.62
N PHE A 29 -3.00 -4.49 -11.86
CA PHE A 29 -3.14 -3.07 -12.21
C PHE A 29 -4.48 -2.84 -12.91
N LYS A 30 -5.43 -2.28 -12.18
CA LYS A 30 -6.69 -1.80 -12.73
C LYS A 30 -6.49 -0.35 -13.18
N ILE A 31 -6.64 -0.09 -14.47
CA ILE A 31 -6.33 1.21 -15.07
C ILE A 31 -7.55 1.72 -15.81
N ASP A 32 -8.09 2.88 -15.42
CA ASP A 32 -9.26 3.49 -16.05
C ASP A 32 -8.93 4.04 -17.46
N PHE A 33 -9.93 4.01 -18.34
CA PHE A 33 -9.76 4.45 -19.73
C PHE A 33 -9.17 5.87 -19.85
N PRO A 34 -9.60 6.89 -19.10
CA PRO A 34 -9.04 8.24 -19.24
C PRO A 34 -7.52 8.29 -19.06
N VAL A 35 -6.92 7.40 -18.27
CA VAL A 35 -5.46 7.30 -18.12
C VAL A 35 -4.79 6.91 -19.45
N THR A 36 -5.46 6.11 -20.27
CA THR A 36 -4.92 5.70 -21.58
C THR A 36 -4.90 6.82 -22.62
N GLU A 37 -5.62 7.91 -22.37
CA GLU A 37 -5.65 9.12 -23.21
C GLU A 37 -4.68 10.20 -22.71
N ASP A 38 -4.12 10.03 -21.50
CA ASP A 38 -3.19 10.97 -20.91
C ASP A 38 -1.82 10.92 -21.59
N PRO A 39 -1.13 12.06 -21.81
CA PRO A 39 0.22 12.08 -22.37
C PRO A 39 1.24 11.26 -21.58
N GLY A 40 1.05 11.03 -20.28
CA GLY A 40 1.88 10.21 -19.41
C GLY A 40 1.69 8.69 -19.59
N PHE A 41 0.65 8.24 -20.32
CA PHE A 41 0.34 6.83 -20.49
C PHE A 41 1.52 5.96 -21.01
N PRO A 42 2.31 6.39 -22.01
CA PRO A 42 3.48 5.61 -22.46
C PRO A 42 4.50 5.39 -21.34
N GLY A 43 4.71 6.38 -20.48
CA GLY A 43 5.58 6.30 -19.31
C GLY A 43 5.06 5.28 -18.29
N LEU A 44 3.77 5.32 -17.97
CA LEU A 44 3.12 4.35 -17.09
C LEU A 44 3.30 2.91 -17.60
N VAL A 45 3.06 2.66 -18.90
CA VAL A 45 3.21 1.30 -19.46
C VAL A 45 4.67 0.87 -19.46
N LYS A 46 5.62 1.79 -19.65
CA LYS A 46 7.05 1.51 -19.50
C LYS A 46 7.41 1.09 -18.08
N ASP A 47 6.83 1.72 -17.07
CA ASP A 47 7.02 1.31 -15.67
C ASP A 47 6.48 -0.10 -15.42
N LEU A 48 5.29 -0.44 -15.94
CA LEU A 48 4.73 -1.79 -15.85
C LEU A 48 5.62 -2.83 -16.56
N ALA A 49 6.17 -2.47 -17.74
CA ALA A 49 7.10 -3.32 -18.47
C ALA A 49 8.39 -3.56 -17.66
N LEU A 50 8.93 -2.52 -17.01
CA LEU A 50 10.09 -2.63 -16.15
C LEU A 50 9.83 -3.59 -14.97
N LEU A 51 8.67 -3.49 -14.33
CA LEU A 51 8.28 -4.42 -13.27
C LEU A 51 8.23 -5.87 -13.78
N ALA A 52 7.62 -6.12 -14.94
CA ALA A 52 7.57 -7.45 -15.53
C ALA A 52 8.97 -8.00 -15.85
N GLN A 53 9.86 -7.17 -16.41
CA GLN A 53 11.25 -7.52 -16.72
C GLN A 53 12.11 -7.79 -15.47
N THR A 54 11.75 -7.20 -14.34
CA THR A 54 12.45 -7.37 -13.05
C THR A 54 11.88 -8.49 -12.17
N GLY A 55 11.03 -9.37 -12.74
CA GLY A 55 10.58 -10.59 -12.08
C GLY A 55 9.24 -10.47 -11.35
N PHE A 56 8.55 -9.33 -11.41
CA PHE A 56 7.19 -9.24 -10.91
C PHE A 56 6.18 -9.86 -11.89
N ARG A 57 5.16 -10.49 -11.37
CA ARG A 57 4.06 -11.07 -12.16
C ARG A 57 2.97 -10.02 -12.33
N VAL A 58 2.99 -9.31 -13.46
CA VAL A 58 2.11 -8.18 -13.77
C VAL A 58 0.85 -8.64 -14.50
N ILE A 59 -0.33 -8.24 -14.00
CA ILE A 59 -1.63 -8.44 -14.66
C ILE A 59 -2.28 -7.08 -14.86
N ILE A 60 -2.77 -6.79 -16.07
CA ILE A 60 -3.42 -5.53 -16.42
C ILE A 60 -4.92 -5.74 -16.63
N VAL A 61 -5.74 -4.92 -15.98
CA VAL A 61 -7.20 -4.89 -16.11
C VAL A 61 -7.63 -3.49 -16.55
N PRO A 62 -7.72 -3.24 -17.87
CA PRO A 62 -8.12 -1.94 -18.38
C PRO A 62 -9.63 -1.70 -18.20
N GLY A 63 -10.00 -0.51 -17.74
CA GLY A 63 -11.35 0.03 -17.85
C GLY A 63 -11.59 0.55 -19.28
N ALA A 64 -12.84 0.47 -19.75
CA ALA A 64 -13.20 0.94 -21.10
C ALA A 64 -14.52 1.71 -21.13
N LYS A 65 -15.01 2.16 -19.97
CA LYS A 65 -16.37 2.74 -19.84
C LYS A 65 -16.59 3.91 -20.81
N GLU A 66 -15.72 4.89 -20.81
CA GLU A 66 -15.85 6.12 -21.62
C GLU A 66 -15.65 5.81 -23.11
N ASN A 67 -14.73 4.89 -23.46
CA ASN A 67 -14.56 4.43 -24.83
C ASN A 67 -15.80 3.68 -25.35
N ILE A 68 -16.39 2.82 -24.52
CA ILE A 68 -17.66 2.13 -24.84
C ILE A 68 -18.76 3.17 -25.07
N ASP A 69 -18.90 4.18 -24.20
CA ASP A 69 -19.90 5.23 -24.37
C ASP A 69 -19.70 6.00 -25.68
N ALA A 70 -18.46 6.33 -26.02
CA ALA A 70 -18.13 7.02 -27.28
C ALA A 70 -18.44 6.19 -28.52
N VAL A 71 -18.06 4.89 -28.51
CA VAL A 71 -18.33 3.96 -29.60
C VAL A 71 -19.83 3.73 -29.80
N LEU A 72 -20.58 3.49 -28.72
CA LEU A 72 -22.03 3.30 -28.80
C LEU A 72 -22.72 4.56 -29.32
N LYS A 73 -22.32 5.73 -28.84
CA LYS A 73 -22.83 7.02 -29.35
C LYS A 73 -22.54 7.23 -30.84
N HIS A 74 -21.37 6.84 -31.33
CA HIS A 74 -21.00 6.93 -32.74
C HIS A 74 -21.87 6.04 -33.65
N HIS A 75 -22.41 4.97 -33.10
CA HIS A 75 -23.32 4.04 -33.80
C HIS A 75 -24.80 4.24 -33.44
N ASP A 76 -25.18 5.41 -32.89
CA ASP A 76 -26.53 5.78 -32.50
C ASP A 76 -27.20 4.79 -31.52
N ILE A 77 -26.39 4.09 -30.71
CA ILE A 77 -26.85 3.20 -29.67
C ILE A 77 -26.87 3.94 -28.32
N VAL A 78 -28.05 4.05 -27.73
CA VAL A 78 -28.21 4.73 -26.44
C VAL A 78 -27.64 3.87 -25.30
N SER A 79 -26.69 4.41 -24.54
CA SER A 79 -26.22 3.80 -23.30
C SER A 79 -27.29 3.92 -22.21
N ALA A 80 -27.89 2.81 -21.82
CA ALA A 80 -28.81 2.75 -20.68
C ALA A 80 -28.10 2.14 -19.47
N TYR A 81 -28.51 2.60 -18.28
CA TYR A 81 -27.95 2.14 -17.01
C TYR A 81 -29.06 1.73 -16.05
N CYS A 82 -28.89 0.59 -15.40
CA CYS A 82 -29.72 0.17 -14.30
C CYS A 82 -29.12 0.71 -13.00
N PRO A 83 -29.93 1.25 -12.07
CA PRO A 83 -29.43 1.62 -10.74
C PRO A 83 -28.75 0.43 -10.07
N GLY A 84 -27.63 0.68 -9.42
CA GLY A 84 -26.97 -0.33 -8.60
C GLY A 84 -27.91 -0.79 -7.48
N GLY A 85 -27.93 -2.08 -7.19
CA GLY A 85 -28.72 -2.63 -6.08
C GLY A 85 -27.84 -2.86 -4.86
N ALA A 86 -28.44 -2.76 -3.69
CA ALA A 86 -27.80 -2.75 -2.37
C ALA A 86 -26.95 -3.99 -1.99
N SER A 87 -26.81 -5.00 -2.84
CA SER A 87 -26.14 -6.25 -2.44
C SER A 87 -24.84 -6.58 -3.15
N THR A 88 -24.55 -5.96 -4.29
CA THR A 88 -23.29 -6.29 -5.02
C THR A 88 -22.72 -5.10 -5.80
N TYR A 89 -23.55 -4.16 -6.29
CA TYR A 89 -23.13 -3.04 -7.11
C TYR A 89 -23.76 -1.75 -6.57
N ASP A 90 -22.98 -0.92 -5.92
CA ASP A 90 -23.41 0.40 -5.41
C ASP A 90 -23.50 1.46 -6.54
N PHE A 91 -23.10 1.11 -7.76
CA PHE A 91 -22.98 2.03 -8.90
C PHE A 91 -23.85 1.56 -10.06
N PRO A 92 -24.32 2.52 -10.90
CA PRO A 92 -25.10 2.17 -12.07
C PRO A 92 -24.40 1.20 -13.00
N ILE A 93 -25.08 0.15 -13.41
CA ILE A 93 -24.57 -0.89 -14.27
C ILE A 93 -25.13 -0.65 -15.67
N ARG A 94 -24.26 -0.65 -16.70
CA ARG A 94 -24.69 -0.51 -18.08
C ARG A 94 -25.56 -1.70 -18.49
N ILE A 95 -26.72 -1.45 -19.10
CA ILE A 95 -27.52 -2.44 -19.78
C ILE A 95 -26.93 -2.65 -21.16
N THR A 96 -26.48 -3.87 -21.44
CA THR A 96 -25.82 -4.20 -22.71
C THR A 96 -26.76 -5.05 -23.57
N THR A 97 -27.40 -4.41 -24.54
CA THR A 97 -28.34 -5.11 -25.44
C THR A 97 -27.59 -6.04 -26.40
N PRO A 98 -28.29 -7.02 -27.07
CA PRO A 98 -27.69 -7.83 -28.10
C PRO A 98 -27.11 -7.03 -29.29
N GLN A 99 -27.64 -5.84 -29.56
CA GLN A 99 -27.11 -4.92 -30.58
C GLN A 99 -25.85 -4.18 -30.09
N ALA A 100 -25.73 -3.93 -28.81
CA ALA A 100 -24.61 -3.17 -28.21
C ALA A 100 -23.36 -4.04 -28.01
N ILE A 101 -23.52 -5.36 -27.73
CA ILE A 101 -22.38 -6.18 -27.29
C ILE A 101 -21.23 -6.24 -28.30
N PRO A 102 -21.41 -6.32 -29.63
CA PRO A 102 -20.28 -6.30 -30.55
C PRO A 102 -19.46 -5.00 -30.48
N TYR A 103 -20.09 -3.88 -30.29
CA TYR A 103 -19.42 -2.59 -30.15
C TYR A 103 -18.73 -2.44 -28.78
N VAL A 104 -19.32 -3.02 -27.76
CA VAL A 104 -18.70 -3.09 -26.42
C VAL A 104 -17.43 -3.94 -26.46
N GLU A 105 -17.45 -5.11 -27.15
CA GLU A 105 -16.27 -5.93 -27.37
C GLU A 105 -15.19 -5.15 -28.14
N MET A 106 -15.56 -4.54 -29.27
CA MET A 106 -14.65 -3.72 -30.07
C MET A 106 -13.98 -2.63 -29.24
N ALA A 107 -14.73 -1.88 -28.45
CA ALA A 107 -14.21 -0.82 -27.62
C ALA A 107 -13.30 -1.36 -26.51
N ALA A 108 -13.67 -2.45 -25.83
CA ALA A 108 -12.89 -3.05 -24.76
C ALA A 108 -11.55 -3.61 -25.27
N PHE A 109 -11.57 -4.31 -26.42
CA PHE A 109 -10.36 -4.84 -27.04
C PHE A 109 -9.47 -3.74 -27.63
N ASN A 110 -10.03 -2.65 -28.13
CA ASN A 110 -9.26 -1.48 -28.57
C ASN A 110 -8.44 -0.91 -27.42
N VAL A 111 -9.04 -0.70 -26.24
CA VAL A 111 -8.31 -0.23 -25.06
C VAL A 111 -7.22 -1.21 -24.64
N ALA A 112 -7.52 -2.51 -24.60
CA ALA A 112 -6.53 -3.54 -24.27
C ALA A 112 -5.35 -3.57 -25.27
N SER A 113 -5.62 -3.38 -26.55
CA SER A 113 -4.62 -3.32 -27.62
C SER A 113 -3.64 -2.15 -27.46
N ARG A 114 -4.06 -1.03 -26.87
CA ARG A 114 -3.15 0.10 -26.58
C ARG A 114 -2.02 -0.30 -25.63
N PHE A 115 -2.33 -1.08 -24.59
CA PHE A 115 -1.30 -1.61 -23.68
C PHE A 115 -0.33 -2.54 -24.42
N MET A 116 -0.84 -3.42 -25.29
CA MET A 116 0.02 -4.30 -26.10
C MET A 116 0.99 -3.50 -26.97
N THR A 117 0.55 -2.40 -27.57
CA THR A 117 1.40 -1.54 -28.42
C THR A 117 2.62 -1.03 -27.64
N PHE A 118 2.44 -0.50 -26.44
CA PHE A 118 3.53 0.07 -25.65
C PHE A 118 4.38 -1.01 -24.95
N LEU A 119 3.77 -2.15 -24.54
CA LEU A 119 4.51 -3.29 -23.99
C LEU A 119 5.44 -3.90 -25.05
N SER A 120 4.95 -4.07 -26.30
CA SER A 120 5.77 -4.52 -27.42
C SER A 120 6.96 -3.58 -27.67
N GLY A 121 6.73 -2.27 -27.63
CA GLY A 121 7.80 -1.26 -27.73
C GLY A 121 8.84 -1.39 -26.59
N SER A 122 8.44 -1.91 -25.45
CA SER A 122 9.30 -2.19 -24.30
C SER A 122 9.87 -3.62 -24.28
N ARG A 123 9.68 -4.40 -25.35
CA ARG A 123 10.10 -5.81 -25.49
C ARG A 123 9.53 -6.72 -24.38
N VAL A 124 8.29 -6.52 -24.03
CA VAL A 124 7.54 -7.36 -23.10
C VAL A 124 6.39 -8.00 -23.87
N ASP A 125 6.35 -9.33 -23.84
CA ASP A 125 5.27 -10.09 -24.45
C ASP A 125 3.99 -9.95 -23.61
N ALA A 126 2.87 -9.70 -24.29
CA ALA A 126 1.58 -9.57 -23.64
C ALA A 126 0.51 -10.44 -24.34
N LEU A 127 -0.50 -10.84 -23.60
CA LEU A 127 -1.57 -11.68 -24.09
C LEU A 127 -2.94 -11.18 -23.64
N ILE A 128 -3.85 -10.93 -24.59
CA ILE A 128 -5.26 -10.75 -24.31
C ILE A 128 -5.94 -12.12 -24.45
N GLY A 129 -6.67 -12.57 -23.40
CA GLY A 129 -7.25 -13.91 -23.41
C GLY A 129 -8.57 -14.00 -22.65
N ASN A 130 -9.24 -15.17 -22.80
CA ASN A 130 -10.53 -15.48 -22.19
C ASN A 130 -10.39 -16.00 -20.73
N PHE A 131 -9.65 -15.31 -19.91
CA PHE A 131 -9.38 -15.72 -18.51
C PHE A 131 -10.55 -15.49 -17.57
N VAL A 132 -11.57 -14.73 -18.00
CA VAL A 132 -12.74 -14.37 -17.22
C VAL A 132 -13.95 -15.16 -17.67
N ARG A 133 -14.42 -16.08 -16.83
CA ARG A 133 -15.73 -16.68 -16.98
C ARG A 133 -16.79 -15.76 -16.36
N ALA A 134 -17.84 -15.48 -17.14
CA ALA A 134 -18.93 -14.62 -16.73
C ALA A 134 -20.28 -15.36 -16.75
N ARG A 135 -21.20 -14.86 -15.92
CA ARG A 135 -22.62 -15.21 -15.95
C ARG A 135 -23.47 -13.95 -16.16
N GLY A 136 -24.53 -14.06 -16.94
CA GLY A 136 -25.47 -12.95 -17.14
C GLY A 136 -26.13 -12.50 -15.84
N LEU A 137 -26.39 -11.22 -15.70
CA LEU A 137 -27.10 -10.66 -14.54
C LEU A 137 -28.60 -10.95 -14.58
N GLY A 138 -29.14 -11.28 -15.76
CA GLY A 138 -30.58 -11.51 -15.96
C GLY A 138 -31.42 -10.25 -15.72
N ILE A 139 -32.62 -10.44 -15.17
CA ILE A 139 -33.54 -9.34 -14.87
C ILE A 139 -33.18 -8.73 -13.50
N LYS A 140 -32.88 -7.44 -13.48
CA LYS A 140 -32.62 -6.63 -12.28
C LYS A 140 -33.65 -5.49 -12.18
N ASN A 141 -34.36 -5.40 -11.07
CA ASN A 141 -35.39 -4.37 -10.86
C ASN A 141 -36.39 -4.25 -12.01
N GLY A 142 -36.82 -5.39 -12.59
CA GLY A 142 -37.74 -5.43 -13.72
C GLY A 142 -37.13 -5.12 -15.09
N VAL A 143 -35.82 -4.87 -15.17
CA VAL A 143 -35.10 -4.56 -16.42
C VAL A 143 -34.18 -5.73 -16.79
N ASP A 144 -34.28 -6.21 -18.03
CA ASP A 144 -33.33 -7.22 -18.56
C ASP A 144 -31.98 -6.57 -18.84
N ALA A 145 -30.95 -7.03 -18.15
CA ALA A 145 -29.59 -6.55 -18.30
C ALA A 145 -28.90 -7.06 -19.60
N GLY A 146 -29.51 -7.98 -20.33
CA GLY A 146 -29.04 -8.50 -21.61
C GLY A 146 -27.68 -9.19 -21.52
N HIS A 147 -26.69 -8.65 -22.24
CA HIS A 147 -25.28 -9.10 -22.22
C HIS A 147 -24.44 -8.42 -21.12
N THR A 148 -25.05 -7.93 -20.07
CA THR A 148 -24.33 -7.49 -18.89
C THR A 148 -24.14 -8.67 -17.94
N GLY A 149 -22.90 -8.86 -17.47
CA GLY A 149 -22.52 -10.01 -16.67
C GLY A 149 -21.78 -9.65 -15.38
N ALA A 150 -21.71 -10.65 -14.52
CA ALA A 150 -20.82 -10.67 -13.36
C ALA A 150 -19.73 -11.71 -13.55
N VAL A 151 -18.59 -11.52 -12.88
CA VAL A 151 -17.56 -12.55 -12.84
C VAL A 151 -18.11 -13.79 -12.14
N ASP A 152 -17.99 -14.95 -12.78
CA ASP A 152 -18.35 -16.25 -12.20
C ASP A 152 -17.09 -16.95 -11.69
N LYS A 153 -16.01 -16.93 -12.49
CA LYS A 153 -14.74 -17.59 -12.16
C LYS A 153 -13.58 -16.95 -12.93
N ILE A 154 -12.41 -16.90 -12.31
CA ILE A 154 -11.14 -16.62 -12.97
C ILE A 154 -10.39 -17.91 -13.24
N TYR A 155 -9.85 -18.07 -14.44
CA TYR A 155 -9.03 -19.22 -14.81
C TYR A 155 -7.58 -19.04 -14.30
N ALA A 156 -7.42 -19.07 -12.98
CA ALA A 156 -6.14 -18.80 -12.31
C ALA A 156 -4.99 -19.68 -12.81
N ALA A 157 -5.22 -20.98 -13.00
CA ALA A 157 -4.21 -21.90 -13.52
C ALA A 157 -3.74 -21.53 -14.95
N SER A 158 -4.60 -20.93 -15.78
CA SER A 158 -4.21 -20.46 -17.10
C SER A 158 -3.42 -19.15 -17.02
N LEU A 159 -3.83 -18.24 -16.13
CA LEU A 159 -3.06 -17.02 -15.83
C LEU A 159 -1.67 -17.36 -15.27
N ASP A 160 -1.57 -18.32 -14.35
CA ASP A 160 -0.28 -18.77 -13.82
C ASP A 160 0.66 -19.27 -14.92
N ARG A 161 0.15 -20.04 -15.88
CA ARG A 161 0.97 -20.51 -17.01
C ARG A 161 1.50 -19.36 -17.86
N VAL A 162 0.65 -18.36 -18.16
CA VAL A 162 1.05 -17.19 -18.96
C VAL A 162 2.10 -16.37 -18.20
N LEU A 163 1.88 -16.12 -16.93
CA LEU A 163 2.81 -15.37 -16.07
C LEU A 163 4.16 -16.10 -15.90
N ASN A 164 4.15 -17.44 -15.81
CA ASN A 164 5.38 -18.24 -15.72
C ASN A 164 6.19 -18.26 -17.03
N LEU A 165 5.57 -17.91 -18.16
CA LEU A 165 6.27 -17.66 -19.43
C LEU A 165 6.86 -16.23 -19.51
N GLY A 166 6.70 -15.41 -18.47
CA GLY A 166 7.16 -14.03 -18.45
C GLY A 166 6.24 -13.07 -19.26
N MET A 167 5.07 -13.52 -19.68
CA MET A 167 4.11 -12.70 -20.43
C MET A 167 3.19 -11.92 -19.49
N VAL A 168 2.73 -10.75 -19.94
CA VAL A 168 1.76 -9.91 -19.22
C VAL A 168 0.34 -10.18 -19.74
N PRO A 169 -0.53 -10.83 -18.96
CA PRO A 169 -1.94 -10.99 -19.33
C PRO A 169 -2.68 -9.65 -19.17
N ILE A 170 -3.49 -9.32 -20.20
CA ILE A 170 -4.37 -8.16 -20.23
C ILE A 170 -5.82 -8.68 -20.28
N LEU A 171 -6.62 -8.29 -19.30
CA LEU A 171 -7.99 -8.76 -19.13
C LEU A 171 -8.97 -7.61 -19.42
N PRO A 172 -9.50 -7.50 -20.64
CA PRO A 172 -10.52 -6.49 -20.97
C PRO A 172 -11.80 -6.72 -20.17
N CYS A 173 -12.68 -5.73 -20.13
CA CYS A 173 -13.96 -5.79 -19.40
C CYS A 173 -15.02 -6.70 -20.09
N ILE A 174 -14.56 -7.84 -20.63
CA ILE A 174 -15.37 -8.88 -21.27
C ILE A 174 -15.13 -10.22 -20.57
N GLY A 175 -16.20 -10.94 -20.32
CA GLY A 175 -16.15 -12.32 -19.84
C GLY A 175 -17.05 -13.22 -20.68
N TRP A 176 -16.78 -14.52 -20.69
CA TRP A 176 -17.54 -15.49 -21.48
C TRP A 176 -18.27 -16.50 -20.59
N SER A 177 -19.51 -16.81 -20.98
CA SER A 177 -20.23 -17.94 -20.36
C SER A 177 -19.61 -19.28 -20.75
N PRO A 178 -20.00 -20.39 -20.10
CA PRO A 178 -19.62 -21.76 -20.53
C PRO A 178 -20.03 -22.10 -21.96
N SER A 179 -21.09 -21.47 -22.48
CA SER A 179 -21.56 -21.64 -23.85
C SER A 179 -20.88 -20.70 -24.85
N GLY A 180 -19.87 -19.93 -24.44
CA GLY A 180 -19.16 -19.00 -25.32
C GLY A 180 -19.86 -17.65 -25.54
N LYS A 181 -20.97 -17.36 -24.83
CA LYS A 181 -21.67 -16.07 -24.96
C LYS A 181 -20.88 -14.97 -24.24
N PRO A 182 -20.54 -13.84 -24.93
CA PRO A 182 -19.83 -12.74 -24.32
C PRO A 182 -20.74 -11.90 -23.41
N TYR A 183 -20.16 -11.34 -22.37
CA TYR A 183 -20.79 -10.42 -21.43
C TYR A 183 -19.87 -9.23 -21.11
N ASN A 184 -20.46 -8.05 -21.09
CA ASN A 184 -19.83 -6.85 -20.56
C ASN A 184 -19.75 -6.96 -19.02
N VAL A 185 -18.56 -6.94 -18.47
CA VAL A 185 -18.28 -7.09 -17.03
C VAL A 185 -17.55 -5.84 -16.53
N GLN A 186 -17.88 -5.35 -15.37
CA GLN A 186 -17.17 -4.19 -14.79
C GLN A 186 -15.72 -4.53 -14.53
N SER A 187 -14.79 -3.65 -14.93
CA SER A 187 -13.35 -3.84 -14.74
C SER A 187 -12.97 -3.91 -13.25
N ASP A 188 -13.69 -3.20 -12.38
CA ASP A 188 -13.51 -3.27 -10.91
C ASP A 188 -13.78 -4.69 -10.38
N GLU A 189 -14.84 -5.36 -10.88
CA GLU A 189 -15.18 -6.72 -10.50
C GLU A 189 -14.14 -7.74 -11.02
N ILE A 190 -13.63 -7.52 -12.23
CA ILE A 190 -12.54 -8.35 -12.77
C ILE A 190 -11.28 -8.16 -11.94
N ALA A 191 -10.90 -6.91 -11.63
CA ALA A 191 -9.72 -6.61 -10.83
C ALA A 191 -9.81 -7.25 -9.43
N LEU A 192 -10.96 -7.15 -8.76
CA LEU A 192 -11.21 -7.78 -7.49
C LEU A 192 -11.09 -9.31 -7.58
N ALA A 193 -11.78 -9.92 -8.55
CA ALA A 193 -11.81 -11.37 -8.71
C ALA A 193 -10.43 -11.93 -9.07
N VAL A 194 -9.68 -11.26 -9.95
CA VAL A 194 -8.31 -11.65 -10.32
C VAL A 194 -7.38 -11.51 -9.14
N SER A 195 -7.40 -10.36 -8.44
CA SER A 195 -6.54 -10.14 -7.27
C SER A 195 -6.75 -11.19 -6.19
N THR A 196 -8.01 -11.55 -5.93
CA THR A 196 -8.36 -12.58 -4.94
C THR A 196 -7.94 -13.98 -5.42
N SER A 197 -8.28 -14.35 -6.69
CA SER A 197 -8.01 -15.69 -7.21
C SER A 197 -6.52 -15.97 -7.39
N MET A 198 -5.74 -14.94 -7.73
CA MET A 198 -4.29 -15.03 -7.91
C MET A 198 -3.51 -14.78 -6.61
N LYS A 199 -4.21 -14.51 -5.49
CA LYS A 199 -3.60 -14.11 -4.20
C LYS A 199 -2.59 -12.97 -4.42
N ALA A 200 -3.03 -11.94 -5.12
CA ALA A 200 -2.17 -10.82 -5.47
C ALA A 200 -1.58 -10.16 -4.22
N ALA A 201 -0.28 -9.93 -4.23
CA ALA A 201 0.39 -9.19 -3.15
C ALA A 201 -0.11 -7.74 -3.08
N LYS A 202 -0.42 -7.16 -4.25
CA LYS A 202 -0.92 -5.79 -4.35
C LYS A 202 -1.94 -5.64 -5.48
N LEU A 203 -2.95 -4.78 -5.25
CA LEU A 203 -3.85 -4.27 -6.27
C LEU A 203 -3.61 -2.77 -6.43
N PHE A 204 -3.34 -2.32 -7.65
CA PHE A 204 -3.26 -0.90 -8.00
C PHE A 204 -4.53 -0.48 -8.72
N VAL A 205 -5.15 0.60 -8.25
CA VAL A 205 -6.28 1.25 -8.88
C VAL A 205 -5.79 2.60 -9.40
N ILE A 206 -5.66 2.72 -10.72
CA ILE A 206 -5.07 3.86 -11.39
C ILE A 206 -6.14 4.60 -12.18
N SER A 207 -6.35 5.86 -11.83
CA SER A 207 -7.33 6.74 -12.46
C SER A 207 -6.77 8.15 -12.62
N LEU A 208 -7.43 9.00 -13.39
CA LEU A 208 -7.14 10.43 -13.36
C LEU A 208 -7.92 11.04 -12.20
N ARG A 209 -7.19 11.52 -11.21
CA ARG A 209 -7.79 12.22 -10.07
C ARG A 209 -8.00 13.68 -10.43
N ASN A 210 -9.22 14.09 -10.57
CA ASN A 210 -9.54 15.50 -10.48
C ASN A 210 -9.30 15.95 -9.03
N GLU A 211 -8.80 17.19 -8.86
CA GLU A 211 -8.38 17.79 -7.58
C GLU A 211 -9.52 17.86 -6.54
N LEU A 212 -10.02 16.71 -6.12
CA LEU A 212 -10.83 16.65 -4.92
C LEU A 212 -9.92 16.85 -3.72
N ARG A 213 -9.94 18.07 -3.24
CA ARG A 213 -9.29 18.39 -1.96
C ARG A 213 -10.04 17.66 -0.85
N THR A 214 -9.31 17.23 0.15
CA THR A 214 -9.90 16.63 1.36
C THR A 214 -11.00 17.46 2.01
N ASN A 215 -11.10 18.76 1.71
CA ASN A 215 -12.16 19.65 2.15
C ASN A 215 -13.56 19.24 1.61
N SER A 216 -13.61 18.41 0.56
CA SER A 216 -14.87 17.87 0.00
C SER A 216 -15.38 16.63 0.74
N PHE A 217 -14.64 16.15 1.73
CA PHE A 217 -14.97 14.95 2.50
C PHE A 217 -15.04 15.22 3.99
N VAL A 218 -15.95 14.54 4.68
CA VAL A 218 -15.97 14.47 6.14
C VAL A 218 -14.83 13.54 6.58
N LEU A 219 -13.83 14.10 7.26
CA LEU A 219 -12.63 13.36 7.67
C LEU A 219 -12.65 13.08 9.17
N GLN A 220 -12.32 11.87 9.54
CA GLN A 220 -12.08 11.48 10.94
C GLN A 220 -10.79 12.13 11.46
N LYS A 221 -10.73 12.42 12.78
CA LYS A 221 -9.58 13.11 13.42
C LYS A 221 -8.26 12.36 13.34
N ASN A 222 -8.29 11.05 13.15
CA ASN A 222 -7.12 10.14 13.22
C ASN A 222 -6.62 9.70 11.84
N LEU A 223 -7.11 10.27 10.75
CA LEU A 223 -6.64 9.91 9.42
C LEU A 223 -5.33 10.63 9.11
N GLU A 224 -4.38 9.87 8.60
CA GLU A 224 -3.07 10.39 8.18
C GLU A 224 -3.19 11.07 6.81
N LYS A 225 -2.72 12.32 6.75
CA LYS A 225 -2.84 13.19 5.58
C LYS A 225 -1.47 13.71 5.15
N ARG A 226 -1.29 13.90 3.85
CA ARG A 226 -0.18 14.67 3.31
C ARG A 226 -0.42 16.17 3.46
N PRO A 227 0.63 17.01 3.26
CA PRO A 227 0.50 18.47 3.28
C PRO A 227 -0.53 19.02 2.28
N ASP A 228 -0.72 18.35 1.14
CA ASP A 228 -1.74 18.68 0.13
C ASP A 228 -3.16 18.26 0.55
N GLY A 229 -3.28 17.61 1.69
CA GLY A 229 -4.54 17.13 2.26
C GLY A 229 -4.99 15.76 1.76
N SER A 230 -4.26 15.08 0.87
CA SER A 230 -4.60 13.72 0.42
C SER A 230 -4.41 12.69 1.53
N LEU A 231 -5.26 11.65 1.53
CA LEU A 231 -5.13 10.54 2.49
C LEU A 231 -3.93 9.68 2.14
N VAL A 232 -3.12 9.36 3.15
CA VAL A 232 -1.94 8.50 2.97
C VAL A 232 -2.35 7.03 3.01
N ARG A 233 -3.06 6.63 4.07
CA ARG A 233 -3.43 5.23 4.29
C ARG A 233 -4.70 5.10 5.13
N LEU A 234 -5.38 3.98 4.93
CA LEU A 234 -6.59 3.60 5.63
C LEU A 234 -6.54 2.13 6.03
N THR A 235 -6.90 1.81 7.26
CA THR A 235 -7.30 0.44 7.60
C THR A 235 -8.68 0.13 7.00
N PRO A 236 -9.09 -1.14 6.87
CA PRO A 236 -10.43 -1.49 6.41
C PRO A 236 -11.54 -0.83 7.24
N GLN A 237 -11.36 -0.74 8.56
CA GLN A 237 -12.29 -0.09 9.46
C GLN A 237 -12.38 1.42 9.20
N GLN A 238 -11.24 2.09 8.99
CA GLN A 238 -11.22 3.51 8.66
C GLN A 238 -11.84 3.78 7.28
N ALA A 239 -11.58 2.91 6.30
CA ALA A 239 -12.19 3.02 4.97
C ALA A 239 -13.71 2.87 5.03
N GLU A 240 -14.23 1.93 5.83
CA GLU A 240 -15.67 1.74 6.03
C GLU A 240 -16.31 2.97 6.66
N THR A 241 -15.77 3.46 7.78
CA THR A 241 -16.27 4.67 8.45
C THR A 241 -16.16 5.91 7.55
N PHE A 242 -15.10 5.99 6.72
CA PHE A 242 -14.96 7.06 5.72
C PHE A 242 -16.07 7.00 4.67
N ILE A 243 -16.40 5.82 4.15
CA ILE A 243 -17.48 5.61 3.17
C ILE A 243 -18.84 5.98 3.78
N GLU A 244 -19.12 5.54 5.01
CA GLU A 244 -20.38 5.85 5.72
C GLU A 244 -20.55 7.34 5.96
N ALA A 245 -19.51 8.01 6.43
CA ALA A 245 -19.51 9.46 6.69
C ALA A 245 -19.65 10.31 5.41
N ASN A 246 -19.36 9.72 4.26
CA ASN A 246 -19.39 10.37 2.95
C ASN A 246 -20.38 9.70 1.99
N SER A 247 -21.50 9.20 2.49
CA SER A 247 -22.53 8.54 1.65
C SER A 247 -23.25 9.51 0.70
N GLU A 248 -23.35 10.78 1.06
CA GLU A 248 -24.02 11.82 0.26
C GLU A 248 -23.09 13.02 0.04
N PRO A 249 -23.03 13.57 -1.20
CA PRO A 249 -22.24 14.76 -1.48
C PRO A 249 -22.95 16.01 -0.95
N ALA A 250 -22.26 16.83 -0.17
CA ALA A 250 -22.79 18.07 0.37
C ALA A 250 -22.05 19.29 -0.23
N GLY A 251 -22.80 20.21 -0.86
CA GLY A 251 -22.25 21.49 -1.32
C GLY A 251 -21.30 21.43 -2.52
N LEU A 252 -21.31 20.34 -3.29
CA LEU A 252 -20.47 20.12 -4.46
C LEU A 252 -21.21 20.43 -5.77
N ASN A 253 -20.49 20.94 -6.78
CA ASN A 253 -21.00 21.07 -8.14
C ASN A 253 -20.97 19.72 -8.90
N GLU A 254 -21.56 19.63 -10.11
CA GLU A 254 -21.67 18.38 -10.86
C GLU A 254 -20.32 17.70 -11.15
N ALA A 255 -19.29 18.48 -11.49
CA ALA A 255 -17.95 17.95 -11.78
C ALA A 255 -17.29 17.40 -10.51
N GLU A 256 -17.42 18.12 -9.40
CA GLU A 256 -16.96 17.68 -8.09
C GLU A 256 -17.70 16.43 -7.60
N ILE A 257 -19.01 16.34 -7.84
CA ILE A 257 -19.80 15.14 -7.53
C ILE A 257 -19.30 13.91 -8.32
N ALA A 258 -18.97 14.10 -9.60
CA ALA A 258 -18.43 13.00 -10.42
C ALA A 258 -17.09 12.48 -9.89
N ALA A 259 -16.17 13.38 -9.56
CA ALA A 259 -14.87 13.05 -8.97
C ALA A 259 -15.02 12.44 -7.57
N TRP A 260 -15.93 12.97 -6.75
CA TRP A 260 -16.27 12.45 -5.42
C TRP A 260 -16.81 11.00 -5.51
N ARG A 261 -17.73 10.71 -6.43
CA ARG A 261 -18.25 9.36 -6.67
C ARG A 261 -17.16 8.41 -7.13
N GLN A 262 -16.26 8.86 -8.01
CA GLN A 262 -15.12 8.08 -8.47
C GLN A 262 -14.22 7.69 -7.30
N TYR A 263 -13.82 8.63 -6.46
CA TYR A 263 -12.95 8.37 -5.31
C TYR A 263 -13.60 7.40 -4.31
N LEU A 264 -14.89 7.58 -3.99
CA LEU A 264 -15.62 6.63 -3.14
C LEU A 264 -15.69 5.23 -3.75
N ARG A 265 -15.87 5.13 -5.09
CA ARG A 265 -15.85 3.85 -5.79
C ARG A 265 -14.50 3.15 -5.62
N GLU A 266 -13.41 3.88 -5.73
CA GLU A 266 -12.05 3.35 -5.58
C GLU A 266 -11.78 2.90 -4.13
N ILE A 267 -12.18 3.68 -3.15
CA ILE A 267 -12.10 3.29 -1.73
C ILE A 267 -12.96 2.04 -1.44
N LYS A 268 -14.18 1.97 -1.98
CA LYS A 268 -15.05 0.79 -1.85
C LYS A 268 -14.43 -0.45 -2.51
N LEU A 269 -13.84 -0.32 -3.69
CA LEU A 269 -13.10 -1.40 -4.34
C LEU A 269 -11.94 -1.87 -3.47
N GLY A 270 -11.16 -0.93 -2.92
CA GLY A 270 -10.05 -1.23 -2.03
C GLY A 270 -10.48 -1.93 -0.75
N LEU A 271 -11.56 -1.48 -0.12
CA LEU A 271 -12.15 -2.13 1.05
C LEU A 271 -12.60 -3.56 0.75
N ARG A 272 -13.31 -3.77 -0.37
CA ARG A 272 -13.76 -5.10 -0.80
C ARG A 272 -12.58 -6.03 -1.09
N ALA A 273 -11.55 -5.54 -1.77
CA ALA A 273 -10.35 -6.30 -2.07
C ALA A 273 -9.58 -6.67 -0.80
N SER A 274 -9.44 -5.73 0.12
CA SER A 274 -8.81 -5.96 1.42
C SER A 274 -9.55 -7.03 2.25
N ARG A 275 -10.89 -6.96 2.31
CA ARG A 275 -11.73 -7.98 2.97
C ARG A 275 -11.69 -9.35 2.28
N ALA A 276 -11.39 -9.37 0.97
CA ALA A 276 -11.22 -10.59 0.20
C ALA A 276 -9.78 -11.18 0.27
N GLY A 277 -8.91 -10.62 1.10
CA GLY A 277 -7.56 -11.13 1.36
C GLY A 277 -6.44 -10.49 0.53
N VAL A 278 -6.71 -9.40 -0.18
CA VAL A 278 -5.65 -8.59 -0.81
C VAL A 278 -5.05 -7.69 0.26
N HIS A 279 -3.82 -7.95 0.67
CA HIS A 279 -3.21 -7.25 1.81
C HIS A 279 -3.01 -5.76 1.59
N ARG A 280 -2.83 -5.32 0.33
CA ARG A 280 -2.56 -3.92 -0.03
C ARG A 280 -3.26 -3.52 -1.30
N VAL A 281 -4.01 -2.43 -1.22
CA VAL A 281 -4.63 -1.78 -2.37
C VAL A 281 -4.13 -0.34 -2.43
N HIS A 282 -3.53 0.01 -3.55
CA HIS A 282 -2.98 1.35 -3.81
C HIS A 282 -3.87 2.07 -4.81
N ILE A 283 -4.34 3.25 -4.45
CA ILE A 283 -5.16 4.11 -5.30
C ILE A 283 -4.30 5.30 -5.69
N ILE A 284 -3.90 5.41 -6.96
CA ILE A 284 -2.92 6.38 -7.45
C ILE A 284 -3.44 7.20 -8.62
N ASP A 285 -2.89 8.43 -8.78
CA ASP A 285 -3.17 9.28 -9.95
C ASP A 285 -2.26 8.89 -11.11
N GLY A 286 -2.86 8.50 -12.23
CA GLY A 286 -2.15 8.09 -13.44
C GLY A 286 -1.40 9.22 -14.16
N ARG A 287 -1.63 10.50 -13.82
CA ARG A 287 -0.92 11.65 -14.39
C ARG A 287 0.47 11.85 -13.78
N GLU A 288 0.70 11.32 -12.60
CA GLU A 288 2.00 11.48 -11.95
C GLU A 288 3.05 10.60 -12.61
N GLU A 289 4.11 11.22 -13.12
CA GLU A 289 5.21 10.51 -13.76
C GLU A 289 5.90 9.56 -12.76
N GLY A 290 6.03 8.30 -13.14
CA GLY A 290 6.61 7.26 -12.29
C GLY A 290 5.75 6.92 -11.06
N ALA A 291 4.44 7.22 -11.07
CA ALA A 291 3.55 7.01 -9.93
C ALA A 291 3.60 5.58 -9.38
N VAL A 292 3.63 4.58 -10.26
CA VAL A 292 3.71 3.16 -9.87
C VAL A 292 5.04 2.86 -9.17
N LEU A 293 6.15 3.32 -9.73
CA LEU A 293 7.48 3.11 -9.15
C LEU A 293 7.64 3.87 -7.83
N LYS A 294 7.18 5.11 -7.77
CA LYS A 294 7.17 5.90 -6.53
C LYS A 294 6.33 5.23 -5.45
N GLU A 295 5.15 4.71 -5.79
CA GLU A 295 4.28 4.01 -4.83
C GLU A 295 4.90 2.69 -4.34
N LEU A 296 5.67 2.00 -5.18
CA LEU A 296 6.32 0.74 -4.81
C LEU A 296 7.61 0.95 -4.02
N PHE A 297 8.44 1.91 -4.45
CA PHE A 297 9.81 2.04 -3.99
C PHE A 297 10.07 3.27 -3.13
N SER A 298 9.08 4.14 -2.89
CA SER A 298 9.21 5.24 -1.95
C SER A 298 8.47 4.96 -0.64
N ASN A 299 8.97 5.55 0.43
CA ASN A 299 8.52 5.27 1.79
C ASN A 299 7.14 5.80 2.13
N LEU A 300 6.73 6.90 1.49
CA LEU A 300 5.43 7.53 1.76
C LEU A 300 4.41 7.24 0.66
N GLY A 301 4.86 6.65 -0.47
CA GLY A 301 4.02 6.51 -1.64
C GLY A 301 3.49 7.86 -2.15
N VAL A 302 2.74 7.86 -3.24
CA VAL A 302 2.08 9.04 -3.81
C VAL A 302 0.56 8.92 -3.79
N GLY A 303 0.06 7.70 -3.57
CA GLY A 303 -1.36 7.36 -3.55
C GLY A 303 -1.99 7.24 -2.17
N THR A 304 -3.22 6.77 -2.12
CA THR A 304 -3.89 6.33 -0.90
C THR A 304 -3.81 4.82 -0.83
N MET A 305 -3.32 4.28 0.29
CA MET A 305 -3.21 2.84 0.49
C MET A 305 -4.29 2.34 1.45
N ILE A 306 -4.98 1.25 1.07
CA ILE A 306 -5.83 0.48 1.99
C ILE A 306 -5.07 -0.80 2.34
N TYR A 307 -4.86 -1.06 3.64
CA TYR A 307 -4.02 -2.16 4.11
C TYR A 307 -4.63 -2.90 5.30
N THR A 308 -4.37 -4.19 5.42
CA THR A 308 -4.71 -4.99 6.59
C THR A 308 -3.62 -4.91 7.66
N ASP A 309 -3.93 -5.24 8.91
CA ASP A 309 -3.16 -4.98 10.15
C ASP A 309 -1.70 -5.48 10.19
N GLU A 310 -1.22 -6.18 9.18
CA GLU A 310 0.17 -6.65 9.09
C GLU A 310 1.14 -5.64 8.43
N TYR A 311 0.67 -4.42 8.11
CA TYR A 311 1.52 -3.42 7.44
C TYR A 311 2.70 -3.00 8.31
N ASP A 312 2.46 -2.79 9.59
CA ASP A 312 3.51 -2.49 10.56
C ASP A 312 3.34 -3.35 11.83
N SER A 313 4.42 -3.94 12.28
CA SER A 313 4.44 -4.74 13.50
C SER A 313 5.69 -4.45 14.32
N ILE A 314 5.54 -4.46 15.65
CA ILE A 314 6.69 -4.46 16.55
C ILE A 314 6.83 -5.87 17.11
N ARG A 315 7.99 -6.48 16.88
CA ARG A 315 8.29 -7.84 17.28
C ARG A 315 9.71 -7.98 17.85
N ALA A 316 9.98 -9.10 18.48
CA ALA A 316 11.34 -9.46 18.88
C ALA A 316 12.27 -9.60 17.66
N LEU A 317 13.55 -9.36 17.88
CA LEU A 317 14.59 -9.52 16.88
C LEU A 317 14.78 -11.00 16.51
N HIS A 318 14.83 -11.30 15.23
CA HIS A 318 15.31 -12.59 14.73
C HIS A 318 16.75 -12.48 14.22
N SER A 319 17.51 -13.57 14.23
CA SER A 319 18.92 -13.54 13.76
C SER A 319 19.08 -13.09 12.31
N ARG A 320 18.08 -13.33 11.47
CA ARG A 320 18.04 -12.86 10.07
C ARG A 320 17.98 -11.34 9.92
N ASP A 321 17.51 -10.63 10.96
CA ASP A 321 17.32 -9.18 10.95
C ASP A 321 18.62 -8.40 11.28
N LEU A 322 19.68 -9.10 11.71
CA LEU A 322 20.93 -8.48 12.14
C LEU A 322 21.55 -7.52 11.10
N PRO A 323 21.61 -7.87 9.80
CA PRO A 323 22.15 -6.95 8.80
C PRO A 323 21.35 -5.65 8.72
N ASP A 324 20.02 -5.75 8.83
CA ASP A 324 19.12 -4.59 8.71
C ASP A 324 19.26 -3.64 9.90
N ILE A 325 19.27 -4.15 11.14
CA ILE A 325 19.42 -3.29 12.31
C ILE A 325 20.82 -2.68 12.40
N LEU A 326 21.86 -3.40 11.99
CA LEU A 326 23.23 -2.83 11.92
C LEU A 326 23.28 -1.69 10.92
N ARG A 327 22.72 -1.88 9.73
CA ARG A 327 22.58 -0.82 8.72
C ARG A 327 21.81 0.38 9.25
N LEU A 328 20.71 0.14 9.96
CA LEU A 328 19.88 1.19 10.56
C LEU A 328 20.61 1.97 11.65
N MET A 329 21.41 1.29 12.46
CA MET A 329 22.18 1.89 13.56
C MET A 329 23.48 2.60 13.11
N GLU A 330 24.08 2.17 12.00
CA GLU A 330 25.39 2.63 11.54
C GLU A 330 25.53 4.17 11.47
N PRO A 331 24.60 4.93 10.88
CA PRO A 331 24.70 6.39 10.82
C PRO A 331 24.73 7.05 12.22
N PHE A 332 24.03 6.46 13.20
CA PHE A 332 23.99 6.94 14.58
C PHE A 332 25.27 6.56 15.35
N MET A 333 25.84 5.39 15.05
CA MET A 333 27.14 4.97 15.61
C MET A 333 28.28 5.83 15.08
N GLN A 334 28.28 6.18 13.81
CA GLN A 334 29.30 7.06 13.19
C GLN A 334 29.26 8.48 13.77
N LYS A 335 28.06 8.99 14.08
CA LYS A 335 27.87 10.30 14.74
C LYS A 335 28.12 10.28 16.25
N GLY A 336 28.44 9.12 16.84
CA GLY A 336 28.65 8.95 18.27
C GLY A 336 27.37 9.05 19.11
N VAL A 337 26.19 9.06 18.49
CA VAL A 337 24.88 9.05 19.19
C VAL A 337 24.65 7.70 19.85
N LEU A 338 24.89 6.61 19.12
CA LEU A 338 24.84 5.25 19.64
C LEU A 338 26.24 4.71 19.91
N ILE A 339 26.33 3.84 20.92
CA ILE A 339 27.54 3.05 21.21
C ILE A 339 27.70 2.02 20.08
N ARG A 340 28.92 1.86 19.60
CA ARG A 340 29.23 0.81 18.61
C ARG A 340 28.95 -0.56 19.18
N ARG A 341 28.26 -1.38 18.41
CA ARG A 341 27.96 -2.79 18.70
C ARG A 341 28.32 -3.63 17.49
N ASN A 342 28.92 -4.78 17.75
CA ASN A 342 29.17 -5.76 16.70
C ASN A 342 28.01 -6.77 16.60
N PRO A 343 27.90 -7.53 15.49
CA PRO A 343 26.83 -8.51 15.29
C PRO A 343 26.74 -9.54 16.42
N GLU A 344 27.86 -9.99 16.96
CA GLU A 344 27.95 -11.00 18.01
C GLU A 344 27.30 -10.50 19.30
N GLN A 345 27.61 -9.27 19.71
CA GLN A 345 27.02 -8.64 20.90
C GLN A 345 25.50 -8.49 20.82
N ILE A 346 24.99 -8.19 19.61
CA ILE A 346 23.56 -8.07 19.40
C ILE A 346 22.92 -9.46 19.40
N GLN A 347 23.57 -10.44 18.77
CA GLN A 347 23.07 -11.83 18.73
C GLN A 347 23.01 -12.47 20.11
N GLU A 348 24.00 -12.23 20.98
CA GLU A 348 24.00 -12.71 22.38
C GLU A 348 22.83 -12.17 23.19
N LYS A 349 22.41 -10.91 22.92
CA LYS A 349 21.33 -10.21 23.62
C LYS A 349 20.10 -10.03 22.75
N LYS A 350 19.88 -10.87 21.75
CA LYS A 350 18.76 -10.69 20.79
C LYS A 350 17.39 -10.59 21.44
N GLU A 351 17.17 -11.25 22.58
CA GLU A 351 15.92 -11.25 23.35
C GLU A 351 15.59 -9.83 23.90
N ASP A 352 16.63 -9.00 24.13
CA ASP A 352 16.45 -7.64 24.59
C ASP A 352 15.92 -6.74 23.48
N TYR A 353 16.25 -7.07 22.20
CA TYR A 353 15.95 -6.21 21.07
C TYR A 353 14.52 -6.39 20.55
N ALA A 354 13.94 -5.28 20.15
CA ALA A 354 12.71 -5.23 19.37
C ALA A 354 12.94 -4.45 18.08
N VAL A 355 12.23 -4.86 17.04
CA VAL A 355 12.23 -4.20 15.73
C VAL A 355 10.82 -3.78 15.34
N LEU A 356 10.70 -2.61 14.73
CA LEU A 356 9.49 -2.17 14.08
C LEU A 356 9.66 -2.41 12.59
N GLU A 357 8.88 -3.33 12.09
CA GLU A 357 8.84 -3.73 10.70
C GLU A 357 7.69 -3.00 10.00
N ILE A 358 7.98 -2.34 8.89
CA ILE A 358 6.99 -1.75 7.98
C ILE A 358 7.21 -2.37 6.62
N ASP A 359 6.15 -2.93 6.05
CA ASP A 359 6.23 -3.61 4.76
C ASP A 359 7.38 -4.64 4.70
N GLY A 360 7.60 -5.32 5.87
CA GLY A 360 8.63 -6.31 6.06
C GLY A 360 10.05 -5.78 6.01
N SER A 361 10.24 -4.48 5.95
CA SER A 361 11.53 -3.84 6.14
C SER A 361 11.62 -3.27 7.55
N ILE A 362 12.75 -3.45 8.21
CA ILE A 362 12.96 -2.91 9.55
C ILE A 362 13.21 -1.41 9.43
N ARG A 363 12.35 -0.61 10.07
CA ARG A 363 12.37 0.87 10.05
C ARG A 363 12.66 1.50 11.39
N ALA A 364 12.58 0.74 12.48
CA ALA A 364 13.08 1.15 13.79
C ALA A 364 13.54 -0.06 14.58
N CYS A 365 14.47 0.16 15.50
CA CYS A 365 14.87 -0.82 16.48
C CYS A 365 15.09 -0.15 17.84
N GLY A 366 15.13 -0.97 18.87
CA GLY A 366 15.49 -0.58 20.23
C GLY A 366 15.73 -1.81 21.09
N ALA A 367 16.37 -1.65 22.22
CA ALA A 367 16.63 -2.73 23.18
C ALA A 367 16.19 -2.33 24.59
N LEU A 368 15.74 -3.31 25.36
CA LEU A 368 15.49 -3.21 26.80
C LEU A 368 16.44 -4.16 27.52
N HIS A 369 17.47 -3.61 28.16
CA HIS A 369 18.43 -4.38 28.95
C HIS A 369 18.01 -4.39 30.41
N ASP A 370 17.87 -5.57 31.01
CA ASP A 370 17.64 -5.71 32.44
C ASP A 370 18.94 -5.54 33.22
N TRP A 371 18.96 -4.60 34.15
CA TRP A 371 20.11 -4.33 35.02
C TRP A 371 19.87 -4.75 36.47
N GLY A 372 18.81 -5.50 36.73
CA GLY A 372 18.38 -5.84 38.07
C GLY A 372 17.73 -4.67 38.80
N GLU A 373 17.53 -4.83 40.11
CA GLU A 373 16.91 -3.79 40.97
C GLU A 373 15.55 -3.32 40.45
N PHE A 374 14.84 -4.13 39.65
CA PHE A 374 13.61 -3.82 38.92
C PHE A 374 13.76 -2.64 37.95
N GLN A 375 14.94 -2.43 37.40
CA GLN A 375 15.25 -1.33 36.47
C GLN A 375 15.75 -1.84 35.11
N GLY A 376 15.23 -1.26 34.02
CA GLY A 376 15.63 -1.57 32.65
C GLY A 376 16.22 -0.37 31.92
N GLU A 377 17.26 -0.58 31.11
CA GLU A 377 17.81 0.43 30.20
C GLU A 377 17.19 0.30 28.82
N ILE A 378 16.50 1.34 28.35
CA ILE A 378 16.13 1.45 26.95
C ILE A 378 17.33 2.01 26.19
N ALA A 379 17.87 1.22 25.26
CA ALA A 379 19.09 1.51 24.51
C ALA A 379 18.92 1.20 23.02
N ALA A 380 19.93 1.53 22.22
CA ALA A 380 19.98 1.21 20.79
C ALA A 380 18.75 1.66 19.99
N VAL A 381 18.09 2.74 20.40
CA VAL A 381 16.95 3.29 19.67
C VAL A 381 17.45 3.95 18.41
N ALA A 382 17.13 3.37 17.26
CA ALA A 382 17.41 3.92 15.94
C ALA A 382 16.16 3.85 15.07
N THR A 383 15.95 4.88 14.26
CA THR A 383 14.83 4.97 13.33
C THR A 383 15.35 5.33 11.94
N ASP A 384 14.71 4.81 10.92
CA ASP A 384 15.00 5.21 9.55
C ASP A 384 14.65 6.70 9.38
N PRO A 385 15.62 7.55 8.99
CA PRO A 385 15.40 8.99 8.86
C PRO A 385 14.28 9.36 7.90
N GLN A 386 14.02 8.52 6.89
CA GLN A 386 12.95 8.74 5.92
C GLN A 386 11.55 8.59 6.53
N TYR A 387 11.44 7.95 7.68
CA TYR A 387 10.20 7.73 8.42
C TYR A 387 10.10 8.60 9.67
N SER A 388 10.90 9.68 9.76
CA SER A 388 10.95 10.58 10.95
C SER A 388 9.58 11.10 11.36
N ASP A 389 8.73 11.43 10.36
CA ASP A 389 7.42 12.04 10.56
C ASP A 389 6.33 11.04 11.01
N LEU A 390 6.62 9.73 10.94
CA LEU A 390 5.69 8.67 11.36
C LEU A 390 5.77 8.31 12.86
N GLY A 391 6.58 9.01 13.63
CA GLY A 391 6.70 8.81 15.06
C GLY A 391 7.20 7.43 15.49
N LEU A 392 7.98 6.74 14.63
CA LEU A 392 8.46 5.37 14.87
C LEU A 392 9.26 5.23 16.15
N GLY A 393 10.08 6.25 16.48
CA GLY A 393 10.83 6.29 17.74
C GLY A 393 9.92 6.21 18.95
N ARG A 394 8.82 6.96 18.94
CA ARG A 394 7.83 6.95 20.04
C ARG A 394 7.15 5.58 20.16
N ARG A 395 6.86 4.95 19.02
CA ARG A 395 6.21 3.64 19.00
C ARG A 395 7.12 2.54 19.55
N ILE A 396 8.40 2.49 19.12
CA ILE A 396 9.33 1.46 19.60
C ILE A 396 9.66 1.65 21.09
N VAL A 397 9.86 2.89 21.57
CA VAL A 397 10.07 3.18 22.99
C VAL A 397 8.82 2.81 23.79
N GLY A 398 7.62 3.16 23.32
CA GLY A 398 6.37 2.77 23.98
C GLY A 398 6.23 1.25 24.11
N TYR A 399 6.57 0.49 23.08
CA TYR A 399 6.60 -0.98 23.14
C TYR A 399 7.59 -1.50 24.18
N LEU A 400 8.80 -0.93 24.26
CA LEU A 400 9.82 -1.33 25.24
C LEU A 400 9.39 -1.00 26.67
N VAL A 401 8.70 0.13 26.88
CA VAL A 401 8.08 0.50 28.16
C VAL A 401 7.02 -0.55 28.57
N GLU A 402 6.14 -0.96 27.65
CA GLU A 402 5.16 -2.02 27.92
C GLU A 402 5.82 -3.39 28.16
N LYS A 403 6.91 -3.71 27.43
CA LYS A 403 7.72 -4.90 27.67
C LYS A 403 8.30 -4.88 29.10
N ALA A 404 8.82 -3.73 29.54
CA ALA A 404 9.34 -3.55 30.91
C ALA A 404 8.27 -3.75 31.98
N ARG A 405 7.03 -3.24 31.77
CA ARG A 405 5.89 -3.50 32.68
C ARG A 405 5.57 -4.99 32.77
N LYS A 406 5.52 -5.69 31.63
CA LYS A 406 5.29 -7.15 31.61
C LYS A 406 6.39 -7.93 32.33
N CYS A 407 7.62 -7.43 32.33
CA CYS A 407 8.75 -7.97 33.10
C CYS A 407 8.77 -7.50 34.57
N GLN A 408 7.69 -6.86 35.06
CA GLN A 408 7.56 -6.36 36.46
C GLN A 408 8.67 -5.37 36.87
N MET A 409 9.27 -4.66 35.94
CA MET A 409 10.18 -3.57 36.24
C MET A 409 9.40 -2.41 36.84
N ARG A 410 10.02 -1.66 37.71
CA ARG A 410 9.45 -0.45 38.35
C ARG A 410 9.85 0.83 37.64
N ARG A 411 10.96 0.78 36.90
CA ARG A 411 11.55 1.94 36.28
C ARG A 411 12.28 1.56 35.00
N VAL A 412 12.19 2.41 33.98
CA VAL A 412 13.09 2.35 32.83
C VAL A 412 13.90 3.64 32.74
N PHE A 413 15.12 3.54 32.25
CA PHE A 413 16.00 4.70 32.05
C PHE A 413 16.67 4.65 30.68
N VAL A 414 17.14 5.80 30.22
CA VAL A 414 17.90 5.98 28.99
C VAL A 414 19.13 6.83 29.27
N LEU A 415 20.19 6.59 28.50
CA LEU A 415 21.37 7.46 28.49
C LEU A 415 21.46 8.12 27.11
N THR A 416 21.42 9.43 27.07
CA THR A 416 21.47 10.21 25.84
C THR A 416 22.47 11.34 25.87
N THR A 417 23.09 11.62 24.70
CA THR A 417 24.00 12.76 24.51
C THR A 417 23.35 13.88 23.70
N GLN A 418 22.29 13.63 22.95
CA GLN A 418 21.76 14.58 21.95
C GLN A 418 20.23 14.69 21.90
N THR A 419 19.48 13.73 22.44
CA THR A 419 18.01 13.65 22.26
C THR A 419 17.24 13.91 23.56
N GLN A 420 17.71 14.84 24.39
CA GLN A 420 17.14 15.16 25.69
C GLN A 420 15.69 15.61 25.57
N ASP A 421 15.44 16.68 24.80
CA ASP A 421 14.12 17.28 24.62
C ASP A 421 13.08 16.29 24.10
N TRP A 422 13.54 15.33 23.26
CA TRP A 422 12.67 14.31 22.72
C TRP A 422 12.23 13.30 23.79
N PHE A 423 13.15 12.86 24.67
CA PHE A 423 12.79 11.98 25.78
C PHE A 423 11.90 12.66 26.79
N GLU A 424 12.12 13.95 27.08
CA GLU A 424 11.21 14.74 27.91
C GLU A 424 9.80 14.83 27.32
N ALA A 425 9.70 15.08 25.99
CA ALA A 425 8.42 15.17 25.29
C ALA A 425 7.60 13.86 25.30
N ILE A 426 8.26 12.70 25.53
CA ILE A 426 7.58 11.41 25.67
C ILE A 426 7.43 10.97 27.13
N GLY A 427 7.75 11.84 28.10
CA GLY A 427 7.43 11.67 29.51
C GLY A 427 8.58 11.20 30.40
N PHE A 428 9.80 11.07 29.89
CA PHE A 428 10.98 10.81 30.73
C PHE A 428 11.42 12.07 31.46
N LYS A 429 11.97 11.91 32.65
CA LYS A 429 12.48 13.02 33.47
C LYS A 429 13.98 12.89 33.69
N GLU A 430 14.70 14.00 33.60
CA GLU A 430 16.14 14.03 33.89
C GLU A 430 16.39 13.59 35.31
N THR A 431 17.42 12.77 35.51
CA THR A 431 17.84 12.28 36.84
C THR A 431 19.36 12.16 36.90
N SER A 432 19.90 11.79 38.04
CA SER A 432 21.34 11.70 38.22
C SER A 432 21.89 10.29 38.01
N VAL A 433 23.19 10.19 37.73
CA VAL A 433 23.90 8.92 37.51
C VAL A 433 23.84 8.01 38.75
N GLU A 434 23.73 8.60 39.95
CA GLU A 434 23.64 7.86 41.20
C GLU A 434 22.35 7.04 41.32
N THR A 435 21.34 7.35 40.54
CA THR A 435 20.06 6.60 40.52
C THR A 435 20.11 5.35 39.66
N LEU A 436 21.17 5.15 38.89
CA LEU A 436 21.37 3.96 38.10
C LEU A 436 21.63 2.72 38.96
N PRO A 437 21.24 1.52 38.53
CA PRO A 437 21.61 0.25 39.15
C PRO A 437 23.14 0.16 39.34
N GLU A 438 23.57 -0.45 40.45
CA GLU A 438 24.99 -0.51 40.80
C GLU A 438 25.85 -1.08 39.68
N GLN A 439 25.38 -2.17 39.03
CA GLN A 439 26.12 -2.82 37.93
C GLN A 439 26.24 -1.88 36.73
N ARG A 440 25.21 -1.10 36.41
CA ARG A 440 25.25 -0.16 35.27
C ARG A 440 26.11 1.05 35.54
N ARG A 441 26.10 1.53 36.76
CA ARG A 441 26.94 2.66 37.21
C ARG A 441 28.42 2.35 37.14
N LYS A 442 28.85 1.10 37.48
CA LYS A 442 30.25 0.67 37.39
C LYS A 442 30.84 0.76 35.98
N ILE A 443 30.00 0.67 34.95
CA ILE A 443 30.39 0.75 33.53
C ILE A 443 29.95 2.05 32.86
N TYR A 444 29.56 3.03 33.65
CA TYR A 444 29.18 4.35 33.11
C TYR A 444 30.43 5.05 32.55
N ASP A 445 30.34 5.49 31.28
CA ASP A 445 31.42 6.19 30.60
C ASP A 445 31.23 7.71 30.75
N GLU A 446 31.99 8.30 31.70
CA GLU A 446 31.98 9.75 31.97
C GLU A 446 32.45 10.57 30.76
N SER A 447 33.32 10.01 29.90
CA SER A 447 33.87 10.73 28.74
C SER A 447 32.78 11.11 27.73
N ARG A 448 31.71 10.34 27.64
CA ARG A 448 30.58 10.59 26.78
C ARG A 448 29.64 11.70 27.28
N LYS A 449 29.72 12.07 28.52
CA LYS A 449 28.84 13.08 29.16
C LYS A 449 27.35 12.82 28.88
N SER A 450 26.94 11.56 28.87
CA SER A 450 25.54 11.18 28.65
C SER A 450 24.71 11.62 29.84
N LYS A 451 23.57 12.26 29.60
CA LYS A 451 22.57 12.52 30.62
C LYS A 451 21.67 11.30 30.83
N VAL A 452 21.17 11.14 32.02
CA VAL A 452 20.27 10.08 32.44
C VAL A 452 18.85 10.61 32.49
N PHE A 453 17.92 9.92 31.81
CA PHE A 453 16.49 10.18 31.91
C PHE A 453 15.77 8.92 32.36
N ALA A 454 14.76 9.05 33.19
CA ALA A 454 14.02 7.92 33.72
C ALA A 454 12.50 8.11 33.57
N PHE A 455 11.80 6.97 33.48
CA PHE A 455 10.36 6.89 33.43
C PHE A 455 9.89 5.86 34.46
N GLU A 456 9.07 6.29 35.43
CA GLU A 456 8.50 5.40 36.43
C GLU A 456 7.34 4.59 35.87
N LEU A 457 7.39 3.27 36.09
CA LEU A 457 6.38 2.34 35.65
C LEU A 457 5.40 2.13 36.82
N SER A 458 4.24 2.75 36.73
CA SER A 458 3.14 2.55 37.69
C SER A 458 2.42 1.24 37.46
#